data_64b510d02207df68c2a5411b703723f1
#
_entry.id   64b510d02207df68c2a5411b703723f1
#
_cell.length_a   1.000
_cell.length_b   1.000
_cell.length_c   1.000
_cell.angle_alpha   90.00
_cell.angle_beta   90.00
_cell.angle_gamma   90.00
#
_symmetry.space_group_name_H-M   'P 1'
#
loop_
_entity.id
_entity.type
_entity.pdbx_description
1 polymer ?
#
loop_
_entity_poly.entity_id
_entity_poly.type
_entity_poly.pdbx_seq_one_letter_code
_entity_poly.pdbx_strand_id
1 'polypeptide(L)'
;MSEENIVYLVPPGSIRCCITGKLRKDTPEENVRQRWARSLVEEYGFPRSDIMLEVPIRMGIAKKRADIVVFNPGAKHVQEEALIILETKRDDVKASDKTNGEDQLKSYMAASSSCKYGLWVGQERFAFERSQDGKIESVSDIPRAGEDRPRRPERTDLKVAHDLTAIFRRCHNYIHGNGGLQKAEAFHEMLKLIFCKVYDEEEGGSDELNFAIGPKEQRSESGKRRLLEERIQPLFTKVRKRYPYIFKDDEHIELEPSVLAYIVSEMQFISLVDTDTDVKGAAYEELVGQNLRGDRGEYFTPRNVCDMTVRIIQSMFEEAELTDLCS
;
A
#
# COMPACT_ATOMS: atom_id res chain seq x y z
N MET A 1 -13.48 2.60 32.43
CA MET A 1 -14.61 3.13 31.65
C MET A 1 -14.35 2.61 30.24
N SER A 2 -15.12 1.62 29.81
CA SER A 2 -15.02 1.01 28.48
C SER A 2 -15.49 2.01 27.44
N GLU A 3 -14.62 2.35 26.47
CA GLU A 3 -15.04 3.07 25.26
C GLU A 3 -16.05 2.18 24.52
N GLU A 4 -17.31 2.54 24.55
CA GLU A 4 -18.32 1.93 23.71
C GLU A 4 -17.93 2.15 22.25
N ASN A 5 -17.71 1.07 21.52
CA ASN A 5 -17.55 1.07 20.07
C ASN A 5 -18.88 1.51 19.42
N ILE A 6 -19.08 2.83 19.28
CA ILE A 6 -20.20 3.38 18.55
C ILE A 6 -19.91 3.16 17.06
N VAL A 7 -20.49 2.12 16.49
CA VAL A 7 -20.49 1.88 15.04
C VAL A 7 -21.36 2.95 14.39
N TYR A 8 -20.74 4.02 13.94
CA TYR A 8 -21.45 5.01 13.12
C TYR A 8 -21.72 4.42 11.75
N LEU A 9 -22.96 4.06 11.47
CA LEU A 9 -23.40 3.64 10.14
C LEU A 9 -23.13 4.78 9.14
N VAL A 10 -22.27 4.50 8.16
CA VAL A 10 -22.03 5.44 7.05
C VAL A 10 -23.15 5.23 6.02
N PRO A 11 -23.91 6.28 5.66
CA PRO A 11 -24.97 6.17 4.68
C PRO A 11 -24.45 5.64 3.32
N PRO A 12 -25.23 4.85 2.57
CA PRO A 12 -24.87 4.43 1.23
C PRO A 12 -24.49 5.62 0.34
N GLY A 13 -23.44 5.48 -0.46
CA GLY A 13 -22.90 6.52 -1.32
C GLY A 13 -22.08 7.61 -0.59
N SER A 14 -21.75 7.37 0.68
CA SER A 14 -20.90 8.25 1.48
C SER A 14 -19.69 7.51 2.02
N ILE A 15 -18.61 8.23 2.25
CA ILE A 15 -17.40 7.77 2.91
C ILE A 15 -17.04 8.73 4.06
N ARG A 16 -16.56 8.20 5.17
CA ARG A 16 -16.11 9.03 6.30
C ARG A 16 -14.65 9.47 6.08
N CYS A 17 -14.43 10.77 6.13
CA CYS A 17 -13.09 11.34 6.02
C CYS A 17 -12.24 10.96 7.24
N CYS A 18 -11.10 10.31 7.02
CA CYS A 18 -10.19 9.87 8.08
C CYS A 18 -9.50 11.04 8.81
N ILE A 19 -9.38 12.21 8.17
CA ILE A 19 -8.77 13.41 8.77
C ILE A 19 -9.79 14.20 9.58
N THR A 20 -10.98 14.50 8.99
CA THR A 20 -11.94 15.42 9.58
C THR A 20 -13.12 14.74 10.26
N GLY A 21 -13.31 13.42 10.07
CA GLY A 21 -14.48 12.67 10.53
C GLY A 21 -15.79 12.98 9.76
N LYS A 22 -15.80 13.98 8.88
CA LYS A 22 -16.98 14.39 8.12
C LYS A 22 -17.33 13.38 7.01
N LEU A 23 -18.62 13.29 6.68
CA LEU A 23 -19.05 12.51 5.52
C LEU A 23 -18.72 13.23 4.22
N ARG A 24 -18.25 12.48 3.25
CA ARG A 24 -17.96 12.92 1.88
C ARG A 24 -18.68 11.99 0.90
N LYS A 25 -18.87 12.43 -0.34
CA LYS A 25 -19.46 11.60 -1.38
C LYS A 25 -18.50 10.46 -1.72
N ASP A 26 -19.02 9.25 -1.75
CA ASP A 26 -18.27 8.06 -2.16
C ASP A 26 -18.08 8.09 -3.68
N THR A 27 -16.86 8.40 -4.11
CA THR A 27 -16.44 8.39 -5.52
C THR A 27 -15.10 7.68 -5.64
N PRO A 28 -14.77 7.10 -6.80
CA PRO A 28 -13.48 6.44 -7.00
C PRO A 28 -12.28 7.33 -6.63
N GLU A 29 -12.33 8.61 -6.95
CA GLU A 29 -11.27 9.59 -6.63
C GLU A 29 -11.20 9.89 -5.13
N GLU A 30 -12.37 10.05 -4.46
CA GLU A 30 -12.41 10.23 -3.01
C GLU A 30 -11.90 8.98 -2.26
N ASN A 31 -12.15 7.79 -2.76
CA ASN A 31 -11.61 6.55 -2.18
C ASN A 31 -10.08 6.54 -2.22
N VAL A 32 -9.46 6.95 -3.34
CA VAL A 32 -8.01 7.07 -3.45
C VAL A 32 -7.50 8.15 -2.47
N ARG A 33 -8.18 9.31 -2.40
CA ARG A 33 -7.81 10.38 -1.46
C ARG A 33 -7.87 9.92 -0.02
N GLN A 34 -8.93 9.23 0.41
CA GLN A 34 -9.06 8.73 1.78
C GLN A 34 -8.07 7.62 2.11
N ARG A 35 -7.75 6.76 1.16
CA ARG A 35 -6.69 5.75 1.28
C ARG A 35 -5.35 6.42 1.58
N TRP A 36 -4.96 7.41 0.78
CA TRP A 36 -3.70 8.12 0.98
C TRP A 36 -3.66 9.01 2.21
N ALA A 37 -4.77 9.65 2.54
CA ALA A 37 -4.87 10.38 3.80
C ALA A 37 -4.69 9.47 5.02
N ARG A 38 -5.18 8.22 4.96
CA ARG A 38 -4.96 7.20 5.99
C ARG A 38 -3.51 6.73 6.00
N SER A 39 -2.92 6.42 4.85
CA SER A 39 -1.51 6.02 4.72
C SER A 39 -0.57 7.07 5.32
N LEU A 40 -0.80 8.37 5.06
CA LEU A 40 -0.03 9.45 5.69
C LEU A 40 -0.05 9.40 7.22
N VAL A 41 -1.19 9.03 7.81
CA VAL A 41 -1.31 8.93 9.28
C VAL A 41 -0.69 7.63 9.80
N GLU A 42 -1.01 6.50 9.19
CA GLU A 42 -0.73 5.17 9.72
C GLU A 42 0.66 4.65 9.32
N GLU A 43 1.07 4.87 8.08
CA GLU A 43 2.33 4.38 7.52
C GLU A 43 3.45 5.43 7.59
N TYR A 44 3.13 6.68 7.23
CA TYR A 44 4.09 7.79 7.26
C TYR A 44 4.17 8.51 8.62
N GLY A 45 3.22 8.27 9.53
CA GLY A 45 3.25 8.76 10.90
C GLY A 45 2.91 10.24 11.08
N PHE A 46 2.35 10.92 10.08
CA PHE A 46 1.96 12.33 10.21
C PHE A 46 0.73 12.47 11.11
N PRO A 47 0.76 13.38 12.13
CA PRO A 47 -0.42 13.68 12.91
C PRO A 47 -1.58 14.19 12.03
N ARG A 48 -2.80 13.78 12.35
CA ARG A 48 -3.99 14.28 11.63
C ARG A 48 -4.12 15.80 11.67
N SER A 49 -3.63 16.43 12.76
CA SER A 49 -3.57 17.89 12.92
C SER A 49 -2.74 18.59 11.85
N ASP A 50 -1.74 17.91 11.28
CA ASP A 50 -0.79 18.46 10.34
C ASP A 50 -1.18 18.19 8.88
N ILE A 51 -2.35 17.58 8.67
CA ILE A 51 -2.89 17.20 7.35
C ILE A 51 -4.16 18.00 7.07
N MET A 52 -4.24 18.60 5.89
CA MET A 52 -5.45 19.27 5.40
C MET A 52 -5.80 18.78 3.99
N LEU A 53 -7.11 18.61 3.75
CA LEU A 53 -7.64 18.22 2.44
C LEU A 53 -8.15 19.45 1.69
N GLU A 54 -8.05 19.40 0.34
CA GLU A 54 -8.58 20.41 -0.58
C GLU A 54 -8.06 21.82 -0.30
N VAL A 55 -6.74 21.94 -0.08
CA VAL A 55 -6.08 23.22 0.21
C VAL A 55 -6.06 24.09 -1.04
N PRO A 56 -6.55 25.35 -0.95
CA PRO A 56 -6.49 26.28 -2.07
C PRO A 56 -5.04 26.60 -2.47
N ILE A 57 -4.71 26.45 -3.75
CA ILE A 57 -3.43 26.82 -4.34
C ILE A 57 -3.66 27.96 -5.33
N ARG A 58 -3.02 29.09 -5.12
CA ARG A 58 -3.04 30.25 -6.00
C ARG A 58 -1.88 30.16 -6.99
N MET A 59 -2.19 30.21 -8.27
CA MET A 59 -1.22 30.22 -9.37
C MET A 59 -1.52 31.44 -10.26
N GLY A 60 -0.97 32.60 -9.90
CA GLY A 60 -1.36 33.87 -10.52
C GLY A 60 -2.84 34.17 -10.28
N ILE A 61 -3.61 34.31 -11.37
CA ILE A 61 -5.08 34.55 -11.32
C ILE A 61 -5.87 33.24 -11.10
N ALA A 62 -5.30 32.09 -11.38
CA ALA A 62 -5.99 30.79 -11.23
C ALA A 62 -6.01 30.36 -9.76
N LYS A 63 -7.18 29.83 -9.33
CA LYS A 63 -7.35 29.16 -8.03
C LYS A 63 -7.61 27.69 -8.29
N LYS A 64 -6.75 26.85 -7.78
CA LYS A 64 -6.86 25.39 -7.82
C LYS A 64 -6.94 24.85 -6.40
N ARG A 65 -7.06 23.56 -6.23
CA ARG A 65 -7.04 22.90 -4.91
C ARG A 65 -6.14 21.69 -4.99
N ALA A 66 -5.19 21.59 -4.05
CA ALA A 66 -4.42 20.37 -3.84
C ALA A 66 -5.26 19.40 -3.02
N ASP A 67 -5.24 18.13 -3.38
CA ASP A 67 -6.07 17.11 -2.75
C ASP A 67 -5.75 16.92 -1.28
N ILE A 68 -4.46 16.74 -0.95
CA ILE A 68 -3.96 16.59 0.41
C ILE A 68 -2.69 17.42 0.56
N VAL A 69 -2.56 18.11 1.67
CA VAL A 69 -1.34 18.86 2.02
C VAL A 69 -0.93 18.50 3.44
N VAL A 70 0.35 18.22 3.62
CA VAL A 70 0.98 18.02 4.92
C VAL A 70 1.77 19.28 5.28
N PHE A 71 1.66 19.69 6.54
CA PHE A 71 2.33 20.86 7.09
C PHE A 71 3.33 20.45 8.19
N ASN A 72 4.28 21.33 8.47
CA ASN A 72 5.12 21.13 9.67
C ASN A 72 4.29 21.25 10.94
N PRO A 73 4.67 20.57 12.03
CA PRO A 73 4.00 20.70 13.31
C PRO A 73 3.88 22.18 13.76
N GLY A 74 2.64 22.61 14.06
CA GLY A 74 2.34 23.96 14.48
C GLY A 74 2.32 25.03 13.38
N ALA A 75 2.57 24.68 12.13
CA ALA A 75 2.47 25.58 11.00
C ALA A 75 1.01 25.99 10.72
N LYS A 76 0.83 27.13 10.09
CA LYS A 76 -0.49 27.52 9.57
C LYS A 76 -0.83 26.69 8.36
N HIS A 77 -2.09 26.30 8.22
CA HIS A 77 -2.57 25.51 7.07
C HIS A 77 -2.87 26.41 5.86
N VAL A 78 -1.82 27.02 5.34
CA VAL A 78 -1.87 27.91 4.18
C VAL A 78 -0.83 27.47 3.15
N GLN A 79 -1.02 27.86 1.89
CA GLN A 79 -0.16 27.45 0.77
C GLN A 79 1.33 27.74 1.03
N GLU A 80 1.62 28.85 1.67
CA GLU A 80 2.98 29.34 1.93
C GLU A 80 3.74 28.49 2.97
N GLU A 81 3.04 27.65 3.76
CA GLU A 81 3.62 26.78 4.76
C GLU A 81 3.47 25.28 4.43
N ALA A 82 3.02 24.96 3.22
CA ALA A 82 2.90 23.58 2.75
C ALA A 82 4.28 22.88 2.72
N LEU A 83 4.40 21.74 3.37
CA LEU A 83 5.62 20.90 3.34
C LEU A 83 5.57 19.88 2.22
N ILE A 84 4.48 19.12 2.15
CA ILE A 84 4.25 18.07 1.15
C ILE A 84 2.88 18.31 0.50
N ILE A 85 2.82 18.22 -0.82
CA ILE A 85 1.56 18.28 -1.58
C ILE A 85 1.32 16.94 -2.24
N LEU A 86 0.13 16.37 -2.04
CA LEU A 86 -0.32 15.18 -2.74
C LEU A 86 -1.45 15.51 -3.71
N GLU A 87 -1.37 14.91 -4.88
CA GLU A 87 -2.42 14.91 -5.89
C GLU A 87 -2.87 13.49 -6.15
N THR A 88 -4.15 13.21 -5.94
CA THR A 88 -4.73 11.86 -6.04
C THR A 88 -5.67 11.77 -7.22
N LYS A 89 -5.55 10.74 -8.02
CA LYS A 89 -6.41 10.44 -9.17
C LYS A 89 -6.97 9.03 -9.04
N ARG A 90 -8.00 8.73 -9.80
CA ARG A 90 -8.51 7.35 -9.90
C ARG A 90 -7.39 6.43 -10.37
N ASP A 91 -7.45 5.17 -9.94
CA ASP A 91 -6.42 4.15 -10.23
C ASP A 91 -6.27 3.83 -11.74
N ASP A 92 -7.11 4.40 -12.63
CA ASP A 92 -7.01 4.28 -14.10
C ASP A 92 -6.35 5.49 -14.79
N VAL A 93 -6.04 6.57 -14.06
CA VAL A 93 -5.39 7.76 -14.60
C VAL A 93 -3.88 7.61 -14.60
N LYS A 94 -3.26 7.82 -15.76
CA LYS A 94 -1.80 7.75 -15.93
C LYS A 94 -1.12 9.06 -15.55
N ALA A 95 0.11 8.97 -15.04
CA ALA A 95 0.93 10.14 -14.71
C ALA A 95 1.25 11.02 -15.93
N SER A 96 1.30 10.44 -17.13
CA SER A 96 1.50 11.15 -18.40
C SER A 96 0.25 11.86 -18.95
N ASP A 97 -0.89 11.81 -18.24
CA ASP A 97 -2.10 12.54 -18.66
C ASP A 97 -1.83 14.04 -18.69
N LYS A 98 -2.20 14.68 -19.81
CA LYS A 98 -1.90 16.13 -20.04
C LYS A 98 -2.61 17.07 -19.09
N THR A 99 -3.74 16.65 -18.54
CA THR A 99 -4.60 17.50 -17.69
C THR A 99 -4.49 17.15 -16.21
N ASN A 100 -4.42 15.85 -15.91
CA ASN A 100 -4.49 15.29 -14.56
C ASN A 100 -3.21 14.57 -14.14
N GLY A 101 -2.16 14.63 -14.96
CA GLY A 101 -0.89 13.95 -14.71
C GLY A 101 0.00 14.68 -13.71
N GLU A 102 1.24 14.25 -13.64
CA GLU A 102 2.24 14.74 -12.68
C GLU A 102 2.58 16.24 -12.85
N ASP A 103 2.37 16.83 -14.04
CA ASP A 103 2.63 18.24 -14.30
C ASP A 103 1.70 19.16 -13.50
N GLN A 104 0.49 18.71 -13.17
CA GLN A 104 -0.40 19.44 -12.27
C GLN A 104 0.22 19.55 -10.87
N LEU A 105 0.74 18.47 -10.32
CA LEU A 105 1.41 18.46 -9.02
C LEU A 105 2.66 19.35 -9.05
N LYS A 106 3.52 19.22 -10.07
CA LYS A 106 4.72 20.04 -10.21
C LYS A 106 4.39 21.54 -10.26
N SER A 107 3.27 21.90 -10.91
CA SER A 107 2.78 23.28 -10.94
C SER A 107 2.36 23.76 -9.54
N TYR A 108 1.73 22.91 -8.73
CA TYR A 108 1.37 23.25 -7.34
C TYR A 108 2.61 23.40 -6.46
N MET A 109 3.56 22.49 -6.59
CA MET A 109 4.85 22.62 -5.91
C MET A 109 5.55 23.92 -6.30
N ALA A 110 5.61 24.25 -7.60
CA ALA A 110 6.24 25.49 -8.08
C ALA A 110 5.57 26.73 -7.50
N ALA A 111 4.25 26.73 -7.35
CA ALA A 111 3.48 27.85 -6.79
C ALA A 111 3.58 27.96 -5.25
N SER A 112 4.07 26.94 -4.56
CA SER A 112 4.17 26.86 -3.10
C SER A 112 5.63 26.83 -2.69
N SER A 113 6.18 27.99 -2.30
CA SER A 113 7.64 28.19 -2.10
C SER A 113 8.25 27.30 -1.03
N SER A 114 7.50 27.00 0.04
CA SER A 114 7.92 26.12 1.14
C SER A 114 7.77 24.64 0.83
N CYS A 115 7.01 24.28 -0.20
CA CYS A 115 6.75 22.88 -0.53
C CYS A 115 8.03 22.19 -0.97
N LYS A 116 8.48 21.23 -0.17
CA LYS A 116 9.70 20.48 -0.40
C LYS A 116 9.45 19.19 -1.15
N TYR A 117 8.34 18.51 -0.87
CA TYR A 117 8.01 17.22 -1.47
C TYR A 117 6.63 17.24 -2.15
N GLY A 118 6.49 16.41 -3.17
CA GLY A 118 5.21 16.16 -3.81
C GLY A 118 5.01 14.67 -4.09
N LEU A 119 3.76 14.23 -4.04
CA LEU A 119 3.39 12.84 -4.37
C LEU A 119 2.18 12.86 -5.30
N TRP A 120 2.37 12.34 -6.49
CA TRP A 120 1.28 12.08 -7.43
C TRP A 120 0.88 10.61 -7.37
N VAL A 121 -0.41 10.34 -7.28
CA VAL A 121 -0.98 8.99 -7.15
C VAL A 121 -2.15 8.82 -8.11
N GLY A 122 -2.10 7.81 -8.93
CA GLY A 122 -3.12 7.37 -9.86
C GLY A 122 -2.91 5.90 -10.18
N GLN A 123 -2.85 5.56 -11.48
CA GLN A 123 -2.45 4.22 -11.92
C GLN A 123 -1.01 3.87 -11.47
N GLU A 124 -0.19 4.90 -11.36
CA GLU A 124 1.20 4.83 -10.94
C GLU A 124 1.40 5.75 -9.73
N ARG A 125 2.58 5.70 -9.13
CA ARG A 125 2.96 6.56 -8.01
C ARG A 125 4.30 7.21 -8.30
N PHE A 126 4.37 8.56 -8.21
CA PHE A 126 5.59 9.33 -8.41
C PHE A 126 5.78 10.35 -7.30
N ALA A 127 6.95 10.33 -6.68
CA ALA A 127 7.36 11.28 -5.68
C ALA A 127 8.38 12.27 -6.25
N PHE A 128 8.33 13.49 -5.78
CA PHE A 128 9.19 14.59 -6.21
C PHE A 128 9.76 15.33 -5.00
N GLU A 129 10.98 15.82 -5.14
CA GLU A 129 11.65 16.70 -4.19
C GLU A 129 12.05 17.99 -4.87
N ARG A 130 11.87 19.11 -4.18
CA ARG A 130 12.46 20.38 -4.58
C ARG A 130 13.89 20.45 -4.07
N SER A 131 14.85 20.52 -4.97
CA SER A 131 16.27 20.71 -4.63
C SER A 131 16.55 22.15 -4.18
N GLN A 132 17.72 22.37 -3.62
CA GLN A 132 18.13 23.70 -3.12
C GLN A 132 18.18 24.77 -4.20
N ASP A 133 18.44 24.40 -5.45
CA ASP A 133 18.40 25.28 -6.64
C ASP A 133 16.99 25.47 -7.21
N GLY A 134 15.95 24.98 -6.52
CA GLY A 134 14.55 25.14 -6.87
C GLY A 134 14.00 24.18 -7.93
N LYS A 135 14.83 23.27 -8.46
CA LYS A 135 14.37 22.27 -9.42
C LYS A 135 13.53 21.19 -8.72
N ILE A 136 12.53 20.71 -9.44
CA ILE A 136 11.69 19.60 -8.98
C ILE A 136 12.20 18.32 -9.63
N GLU A 137 12.75 17.43 -8.81
CA GLU A 137 13.35 16.18 -9.22
C GLU A 137 12.56 14.99 -8.69
N SER A 138 12.54 13.89 -9.46
CA SER A 138 11.91 12.66 -9.02
C SER A 138 12.71 11.99 -7.91
N VAL A 139 12.03 11.54 -6.86
CA VAL A 139 12.58 10.76 -5.73
C VAL A 139 11.83 9.45 -5.57
N SER A 140 12.33 8.55 -4.72
CA SER A 140 11.70 7.25 -4.49
C SER A 140 10.36 7.36 -3.77
N ASP A 141 10.28 8.26 -2.80
CA ASP A 141 9.12 8.45 -1.94
C ASP A 141 9.15 9.83 -1.29
N ILE A 142 8.13 10.16 -0.51
CA ILE A 142 8.12 11.27 0.43
C ILE A 142 8.72 10.79 1.79
N PRO A 143 9.29 11.69 2.62
CA PRO A 143 9.78 11.32 3.94
C PRO A 143 8.62 11.00 4.88
N ARG A 144 8.90 10.22 5.93
CA ARG A 144 7.99 10.03 7.06
C ARG A 144 8.08 11.19 8.04
N ALA A 145 7.11 11.29 8.93
CA ALA A 145 7.11 12.31 9.97
C ALA A 145 8.40 12.28 10.80
N GLY A 146 9.06 13.42 10.92
CA GLY A 146 10.33 13.53 11.63
C GLY A 146 11.57 13.17 10.83
N GLU A 147 11.43 12.76 9.56
CA GLU A 147 12.56 12.49 8.67
C GLU A 147 12.82 13.66 7.72
N ASP A 148 14.09 13.96 7.49
CA ASP A 148 14.49 15.01 6.53
C ASP A 148 14.43 14.55 5.06
N ARG A 149 14.61 13.25 4.84
CA ARG A 149 14.65 12.63 3.50
C ARG A 149 14.03 11.23 3.52
N PRO A 150 13.44 10.80 2.40
CA PRO A 150 12.95 9.43 2.28
C PRO A 150 14.11 8.45 2.36
N ARG A 151 13.94 7.40 3.16
CA ARG A 151 14.85 6.26 3.28
C ARG A 151 14.12 4.95 3.08
N ARG A 152 14.85 3.89 2.84
CA ARG A 152 14.29 2.54 2.85
C ARG A 152 13.73 2.24 4.25
N PRO A 153 12.54 1.61 4.34
CA PRO A 153 12.01 1.20 5.63
C PRO A 153 12.88 0.14 6.30
N GLU A 154 12.97 0.23 7.61
CA GLU A 154 13.51 -0.77 8.51
C GLU A 154 12.36 -1.60 9.11
N ARG A 155 12.67 -2.71 9.79
CA ARG A 155 11.66 -3.54 10.43
C ARG A 155 10.81 -2.80 11.44
N THR A 156 11.43 -1.91 12.21
CA THR A 156 10.77 -1.06 13.21
C THR A 156 9.78 -0.06 12.61
N ASP A 157 9.88 0.19 11.31
CA ASP A 157 8.97 1.08 10.59
C ASP A 157 7.69 0.40 10.14
N LEU A 158 7.67 -0.93 10.11
CA LEU A 158 6.52 -1.69 9.66
C LEU A 158 5.31 -1.50 10.58
N LYS A 159 4.14 -1.45 9.98
CA LYS A 159 2.85 -1.27 10.67
C LYS A 159 1.90 -2.41 10.33
N VAL A 160 1.06 -2.76 11.28
CA VAL A 160 -0.03 -3.72 11.04
C VAL A 160 -0.95 -3.20 9.94
N ALA A 161 -1.30 -4.07 8.99
CA ALA A 161 -2.18 -3.69 7.89
C ALA A 161 -3.64 -3.61 8.37
N HIS A 162 -4.29 -2.47 8.17
CA HIS A 162 -5.72 -2.29 8.50
C HIS A 162 -6.66 -2.91 7.46
N ASP A 163 -6.27 -2.89 6.18
CA ASP A 163 -7.06 -3.43 5.08
C ASP A 163 -6.16 -4.19 4.10
N LEU A 164 -5.63 -5.31 4.58
CA LEU A 164 -4.77 -6.18 3.78
C LEU A 164 -5.49 -6.73 2.55
N THR A 165 -6.79 -6.97 2.67
CA THR A 165 -7.63 -7.46 1.55
C THR A 165 -7.64 -6.46 0.39
N ALA A 166 -7.82 -5.18 0.67
CA ALA A 166 -7.80 -4.15 -0.36
C ALA A 166 -6.40 -3.99 -0.97
N ILE A 167 -5.33 -4.06 -0.17
CA ILE A 167 -3.94 -4.01 -0.65
C ILE A 167 -3.68 -5.18 -1.60
N PHE A 168 -3.97 -6.40 -1.20
CA PHE A 168 -3.75 -7.60 -2.01
C PHE A 168 -4.56 -7.57 -3.31
N ARG A 169 -5.83 -7.16 -3.23
CA ARG A 169 -6.68 -7.00 -4.41
C ARG A 169 -6.10 -6.01 -5.42
N ARG A 170 -5.61 -4.85 -4.95
CA ARG A 170 -4.96 -3.86 -5.84
C ARG A 170 -3.70 -4.41 -6.47
N CYS A 171 -2.83 -5.03 -5.68
CA CYS A 171 -1.59 -5.64 -6.17
C CYS A 171 -1.89 -6.69 -7.24
N HIS A 172 -2.79 -7.61 -6.98
CA HIS A 172 -3.19 -8.65 -7.92
C HIS A 172 -3.79 -8.08 -9.21
N ASN A 173 -4.71 -7.11 -9.09
CA ASN A 173 -5.31 -6.47 -10.26
C ASN A 173 -4.27 -5.69 -11.07
N TYR A 174 -3.29 -5.07 -10.41
CA TYR A 174 -2.20 -4.37 -11.09
C TYR A 174 -1.29 -5.33 -11.86
N ILE A 175 -0.93 -6.47 -11.27
CA ILE A 175 -0.17 -7.53 -11.95
C ILE A 175 -0.93 -8.01 -13.18
N HIS A 176 -2.21 -8.37 -13.03
CA HIS A 176 -3.03 -8.84 -14.12
C HIS A 176 -3.21 -7.79 -15.23
N GLY A 177 -3.48 -6.54 -14.88
CA GLY A 177 -3.75 -5.47 -15.83
C GLY A 177 -2.52 -4.93 -16.57
N ASN A 178 -1.34 -4.99 -15.95
CA ASN A 178 -0.11 -4.38 -16.49
C ASN A 178 1.00 -5.39 -16.79
N GLY A 179 0.93 -6.61 -16.23
CA GLY A 179 1.93 -7.65 -16.45
C GLY A 179 1.66 -8.55 -17.67
N GLY A 180 0.52 -8.40 -18.34
CA GLY A 180 0.13 -9.27 -19.44
C GLY A 180 -0.16 -10.72 -19.03
N LEU A 181 -0.22 -11.00 -17.72
CA LEU A 181 -0.41 -12.32 -17.15
C LEU A 181 -1.90 -12.67 -17.02
N GLN A 182 -2.22 -13.95 -17.15
CA GLN A 182 -3.55 -14.45 -16.81
C GLN A 182 -3.78 -14.34 -15.28
N LYS A 183 -5.04 -14.36 -14.84
CA LYS A 183 -5.38 -14.19 -13.41
C LYS A 183 -4.68 -15.20 -12.51
N ALA A 184 -4.60 -16.47 -12.93
CA ALA A 184 -3.92 -17.51 -12.15
C ALA A 184 -2.41 -17.30 -12.07
N GLU A 185 -1.77 -16.83 -13.15
CA GLU A 185 -0.35 -16.48 -13.18
C GLU A 185 -0.09 -15.25 -12.29
N ALA A 186 -0.93 -14.22 -12.39
CA ALA A 186 -0.86 -13.04 -11.53
C ALA A 186 -1.00 -13.39 -10.05
N PHE A 187 -1.88 -14.35 -9.72
CA PHE A 187 -2.01 -14.87 -8.36
C PHE A 187 -0.73 -15.59 -7.90
N HIS A 188 -0.14 -16.41 -8.77
CA HIS A 188 1.09 -17.14 -8.44
C HIS A 188 2.26 -16.17 -8.20
N GLU A 189 2.40 -15.15 -9.04
CA GLU A 189 3.40 -14.08 -8.82
C GLU A 189 3.15 -13.33 -7.50
N MET A 190 1.89 -13.01 -7.18
CA MET A 190 1.54 -12.37 -5.92
C MET A 190 1.93 -13.24 -4.71
N LEU A 191 1.71 -14.57 -4.77
CA LEU A 191 2.15 -15.51 -3.74
C LEU A 191 3.65 -15.46 -3.52
N LYS A 192 4.46 -15.51 -4.61
CA LYS A 192 5.92 -15.41 -4.51
C LYS A 192 6.34 -14.15 -3.74
N LEU A 193 5.69 -13.01 -4.02
CA LEU A 193 5.99 -11.74 -3.34
C LEU A 193 5.54 -11.71 -1.89
N ILE A 194 4.40 -12.30 -1.56
CA ILE A 194 3.93 -12.44 -0.17
C ILE A 194 4.95 -13.25 0.65
N PHE A 195 5.40 -14.38 0.12
CA PHE A 195 6.40 -15.22 0.78
C PHE A 195 7.75 -14.51 0.89
N CYS A 196 8.17 -13.74 -0.13
CA CYS A 196 9.37 -12.92 -0.05
C CYS A 196 9.28 -11.91 1.10
N LYS A 197 8.15 -11.23 1.22
CA LYS A 197 7.95 -10.24 2.27
C LYS A 197 7.94 -10.85 3.66
N VAL A 198 7.19 -11.93 3.88
CA VAL A 198 7.18 -12.64 5.17
C VAL A 198 8.59 -13.12 5.54
N TYR A 199 9.31 -13.73 4.60
CA TYR A 199 10.67 -14.20 4.84
C TYR A 199 11.63 -13.06 5.21
N ASP A 200 11.53 -11.90 4.53
CA ASP A 200 12.37 -10.73 4.80
C ASP A 200 12.06 -10.13 6.18
N GLU A 201 10.81 -10.15 6.61
CA GLU A 201 10.39 -9.72 7.93
C GLU A 201 10.87 -10.65 9.05
N GLU A 202 10.86 -11.96 8.84
CA GLU A 202 11.24 -12.95 9.86
C GLU A 202 12.76 -13.18 9.94
N GLU A 203 13.40 -13.39 8.80
CA GLU A 203 14.76 -13.94 8.72
C GLU A 203 15.79 -13.04 8.04
N GLY A 204 15.40 -11.88 7.50
CA GLY A 204 16.34 -10.94 6.90
C GLY A 204 17.37 -10.47 7.95
N GLY A 205 18.64 -10.76 7.74
CA GLY A 205 19.72 -10.55 8.72
C GLY A 205 20.15 -9.10 8.96
N SER A 206 19.47 -8.11 8.39
CA SER A 206 19.75 -6.68 8.58
C SER A 206 18.49 -5.95 9.04
N ASP A 207 18.66 -4.78 9.69
CA ASP A 207 17.54 -3.93 10.07
C ASP A 207 16.82 -3.38 8.83
N GLU A 208 17.57 -3.10 7.74
CA GLU A 208 17.00 -2.68 6.46
C GLU A 208 16.34 -3.82 5.69
N LEU A 209 15.11 -3.59 5.26
CA LEU A 209 14.34 -4.57 4.49
C LEU A 209 14.82 -4.64 3.03
N ASN A 210 14.93 -5.86 2.51
CA ASN A 210 15.15 -6.10 1.08
C ASN A 210 13.87 -5.86 0.28
N PHE A 211 12.71 -6.19 0.87
CA PHE A 211 11.40 -5.97 0.27
C PHE A 211 10.95 -4.50 0.47
N ALA A 212 11.67 -3.58 -0.13
CA ALA A 212 11.45 -2.14 -0.05
C ALA A 212 12.04 -1.42 -1.25
N ILE A 213 11.53 -0.24 -1.60
CA ILE A 213 12.05 0.61 -2.66
C ILE A 213 13.18 1.49 -2.13
N GLY A 214 14.34 1.42 -2.75
CA GLY A 214 15.46 2.33 -2.45
C GLY A 214 15.39 3.64 -3.24
N PRO A 215 16.10 4.70 -2.78
CA PRO A 215 16.05 6.04 -3.36
C PRO A 215 16.36 6.13 -4.86
N LYS A 216 17.10 5.17 -5.41
CA LYS A 216 17.51 5.14 -6.82
C LYS A 216 16.69 4.19 -7.69
N GLU A 217 15.87 3.32 -7.09
CA GLU A 217 15.23 2.21 -7.79
C GLU A 217 13.96 2.61 -8.50
N GLN A 218 13.25 3.62 -8.03
CA GLN A 218 12.00 4.06 -8.65
C GLN A 218 12.20 5.05 -9.81
N ARG A 219 13.38 5.69 -9.90
CA ARG A 219 13.66 6.77 -10.86
C ARG A 219 13.85 6.32 -12.31
N SER A 220 14.28 5.09 -12.53
CA SER A 220 14.66 4.62 -13.87
C SER A 220 14.38 3.15 -14.05
N GLU A 221 14.20 2.73 -15.28
CA GLU A 221 14.04 1.32 -15.63
C GLU A 221 15.24 0.47 -15.17
N SER A 222 16.46 1.03 -15.23
CA SER A 222 17.65 0.36 -14.69
C SER A 222 17.61 0.22 -13.16
N GLY A 223 17.01 1.17 -12.45
CA GLY A 223 16.81 1.09 -11.01
C GLY A 223 15.79 0.01 -10.63
N LYS A 224 14.67 -0.03 -11.32
CA LYS A 224 13.62 -1.05 -11.11
C LYS A 224 14.15 -2.46 -11.43
N ARG A 225 14.96 -2.58 -12.49
CA ARG A 225 15.64 -3.85 -12.83
C ARG A 225 16.60 -4.31 -11.73
N ARG A 226 17.37 -3.40 -11.12
CA ARG A 226 18.23 -3.72 -9.97
C ARG A 226 17.42 -4.19 -8.76
N LEU A 227 16.27 -3.56 -8.47
CA LEU A 227 15.37 -4.04 -7.42
C LEU A 227 15.02 -5.52 -7.63
N LEU A 228 14.62 -5.89 -8.85
CA LEU A 228 14.30 -7.27 -9.20
C LEU A 228 15.54 -8.18 -9.08
N GLU A 229 16.62 -7.86 -9.79
CA GLU A 229 17.77 -8.76 -9.98
C GLU A 229 18.67 -8.86 -8.75
N GLU A 230 18.88 -7.75 -8.02
CA GLU A 230 19.84 -7.69 -6.92
C GLU A 230 19.20 -7.92 -5.54
N ARG A 231 17.86 -7.77 -5.42
CA ARG A 231 17.19 -7.92 -4.12
C ARG A 231 16.04 -8.92 -4.11
N ILE A 232 15.04 -8.74 -4.95
CA ILE A 232 13.82 -9.57 -4.84
C ILE A 232 14.06 -10.98 -5.38
N GLN A 233 14.76 -11.14 -6.50
CA GLN A 233 15.10 -12.46 -7.03
C GLN A 233 16.05 -13.27 -6.11
N PRO A 234 17.11 -12.68 -5.51
CA PRO A 234 17.89 -13.36 -4.49
C PRO A 234 17.09 -13.70 -3.22
N LEU A 235 16.16 -12.82 -2.80
CA LEU A 235 15.27 -13.08 -1.69
C LEU A 235 14.36 -14.27 -2.00
N PHE A 236 13.74 -14.32 -3.19
CA PHE A 236 12.92 -15.45 -3.61
C PHE A 236 13.71 -16.76 -3.71
N THR A 237 14.99 -16.69 -4.08
CA THR A 237 15.87 -17.87 -4.05
C THR A 237 16.02 -18.46 -2.64
N LYS A 238 16.05 -17.62 -1.59
CA LYS A 238 16.05 -18.07 -0.20
C LYS A 238 14.70 -18.67 0.19
N VAL A 239 13.60 -18.02 -0.23
CA VAL A 239 12.23 -18.49 -0.03
C VAL A 239 12.03 -19.89 -0.61
N ARG A 240 12.44 -20.14 -1.85
CA ARG A 240 12.34 -21.47 -2.48
C ARG A 240 13.06 -22.56 -1.67
N LYS A 241 14.25 -22.26 -1.17
CA LYS A 241 15.01 -23.20 -0.31
C LYS A 241 14.30 -23.47 1.02
N ARG A 242 13.61 -22.47 1.57
CA ARG A 242 12.86 -22.61 2.84
C ARG A 242 11.56 -23.36 2.66
N TYR A 243 10.91 -23.22 1.48
CA TYR A 243 9.59 -23.78 1.17
C TYR A 243 9.61 -24.65 -0.11
N PRO A 244 10.41 -25.74 -0.15
CA PRO A 244 10.60 -26.56 -1.36
C PRO A 244 9.35 -27.33 -1.78
N TYR A 245 8.36 -27.45 -0.87
CA TYR A 245 7.07 -28.09 -1.18
C TYR A 245 6.08 -27.16 -1.87
N ILE A 246 6.33 -25.83 -1.84
CA ILE A 246 5.47 -24.80 -2.42
C ILE A 246 6.02 -24.34 -3.76
N PHE A 247 7.33 -24.11 -3.84
CA PHE A 247 7.99 -23.56 -5.01
C PHE A 247 9.03 -24.53 -5.58
N LYS A 248 9.06 -24.66 -6.90
CA LYS A 248 10.06 -25.48 -7.61
C LYS A 248 11.40 -24.75 -7.68
N ASP A 249 12.48 -25.52 -7.83
CA ASP A 249 13.85 -24.98 -7.86
C ASP A 249 14.14 -24.08 -9.07
N ASP A 250 13.42 -24.25 -10.18
CA ASP A 250 13.55 -23.50 -11.41
C ASP A 250 12.64 -22.27 -11.50
N GLU A 251 11.74 -22.06 -10.51
CA GLU A 251 10.85 -20.90 -10.51
C GLU A 251 11.60 -19.58 -10.26
N HIS A 252 11.15 -18.54 -10.94
CA HIS A 252 11.66 -17.16 -10.83
C HIS A 252 10.49 -16.19 -10.67
N ILE A 253 10.78 -14.95 -10.27
CA ILE A 253 9.83 -13.84 -10.39
C ILE A 253 9.80 -13.43 -11.86
N GLU A 254 8.62 -13.52 -12.49
CA GLU A 254 8.41 -13.26 -13.92
C GLU A 254 7.77 -11.88 -14.18
N LEU A 255 7.71 -11.03 -13.16
CA LEU A 255 7.12 -9.71 -13.28
C LEU A 255 8.07 -8.74 -14.00
N GLU A 256 7.50 -7.89 -14.84
CA GLU A 256 8.19 -6.72 -15.36
C GLU A 256 8.69 -5.84 -14.20
N PRO A 257 9.91 -5.28 -14.28
CA PRO A 257 10.50 -4.49 -13.19
C PRO A 257 9.62 -3.34 -12.70
N SER A 258 8.84 -2.71 -13.59
CA SER A 258 7.92 -1.63 -13.25
C SER A 258 6.73 -2.13 -12.43
N VAL A 259 6.18 -3.30 -12.79
CA VAL A 259 5.08 -3.95 -12.06
C VAL A 259 5.54 -4.37 -10.67
N LEU A 260 6.71 -5.02 -10.59
CA LEU A 260 7.31 -5.40 -9.32
C LEU A 260 7.51 -4.19 -8.40
N ALA A 261 8.09 -3.10 -8.91
CA ALA A 261 8.37 -1.90 -8.14
C ALA A 261 7.07 -1.30 -7.55
N TYR A 262 5.97 -1.31 -8.31
CA TYR A 262 4.67 -0.89 -7.80
C TYR A 262 4.21 -1.78 -6.63
N ILE A 263 4.25 -3.11 -6.79
CA ILE A 263 3.81 -4.04 -5.75
C ILE A 263 4.65 -3.88 -4.46
N VAL A 264 5.97 -3.77 -4.61
CA VAL A 264 6.86 -3.54 -3.46
C VAL A 264 6.51 -2.22 -2.78
N SER A 265 6.24 -1.15 -3.53
CA SER A 265 5.87 0.15 -2.97
C SER A 265 4.55 0.13 -2.19
N GLU A 266 3.55 -0.66 -2.63
CA GLU A 266 2.25 -0.81 -1.94
C GLU A 266 2.36 -1.61 -0.63
N MET A 267 3.37 -2.48 -0.52
CA MET A 267 3.49 -3.40 0.62
C MET A 267 4.65 -3.08 1.56
N GLN A 268 5.56 -2.17 1.20
CA GLN A 268 6.83 -1.97 1.92
C GLN A 268 6.69 -1.51 3.39
N PHE A 269 5.61 -0.81 3.75
CA PHE A 269 5.42 -0.27 5.11
C PHE A 269 4.52 -1.13 5.99
N ILE A 270 3.90 -2.18 5.46
CA ILE A 270 3.04 -3.06 6.23
C ILE A 270 3.83 -4.26 6.76
N SER A 271 3.50 -4.73 7.98
CA SER A 271 3.96 -6.01 8.50
C SER A 271 2.93 -7.09 8.17
N LEU A 272 3.36 -8.11 7.44
CA LEU A 272 2.56 -9.33 7.26
C LEU A 272 2.70 -10.26 8.46
N VAL A 273 3.83 -10.24 9.14
CA VAL A 273 4.08 -11.08 10.32
C VAL A 273 3.20 -10.64 11.48
N ASP A 274 3.21 -9.35 11.81
CA ASP A 274 2.46 -8.81 12.96
C ASP A 274 0.97 -8.58 12.67
N THR A 275 0.54 -8.66 11.40
CA THR A 275 -0.88 -8.56 11.05
C THR A 275 -1.63 -9.77 11.57
N ASP A 276 -2.81 -9.54 12.14
CA ASP A 276 -3.67 -10.57 12.71
C ASP A 276 -3.94 -11.72 11.73
N THR A 277 -3.96 -12.96 12.23
CA THR A 277 -4.14 -14.17 11.42
C THR A 277 -5.48 -14.18 10.68
N ASP A 278 -6.55 -13.64 11.28
CA ASP A 278 -7.85 -13.58 10.64
C ASP A 278 -7.86 -12.57 9.49
N VAL A 279 -7.16 -11.43 9.65
CA VAL A 279 -6.98 -10.44 8.57
C VAL A 279 -6.18 -11.03 7.41
N LYS A 280 -5.09 -11.75 7.72
CA LYS A 280 -4.30 -12.47 6.70
C LYS A 280 -5.13 -13.53 5.98
N GLY A 281 -5.88 -14.33 6.74
CA GLY A 281 -6.75 -15.36 6.19
C GLY A 281 -7.82 -14.79 5.26
N ALA A 282 -8.52 -13.73 5.68
CA ALA A 282 -9.54 -13.06 4.86
C ALA A 282 -8.96 -12.48 3.56
N ALA A 283 -7.77 -11.87 3.63
CA ALA A 283 -7.08 -11.34 2.46
C ALA A 283 -6.66 -12.46 1.48
N TYR A 284 -6.19 -13.59 2.00
CA TYR A 284 -5.85 -14.75 1.20
C TYR A 284 -7.09 -15.39 0.54
N GLU A 285 -8.17 -15.60 1.31
CA GLU A 285 -9.43 -16.15 0.79
C GLU A 285 -10.02 -15.29 -0.34
N GLU A 286 -9.92 -13.96 -0.23
CA GLU A 286 -10.35 -13.05 -1.29
C GLU A 286 -9.53 -13.23 -2.56
N LEU A 287 -8.20 -13.32 -2.46
CA LEU A 287 -7.31 -13.56 -3.59
C LEU A 287 -7.60 -14.90 -4.28
N VAL A 288 -7.72 -15.97 -3.49
CA VAL A 288 -8.01 -17.31 -3.99
C VAL A 288 -9.41 -17.34 -4.59
N GLY A 289 -10.40 -16.77 -3.91
CA GLY A 289 -11.78 -16.76 -4.36
C GLY A 289 -12.00 -16.06 -5.70
N GLN A 290 -11.22 -15.04 -6.03
CA GLN A 290 -11.27 -14.37 -7.32
C GLN A 290 -10.68 -15.22 -8.47
N ASN A 291 -9.74 -16.10 -8.17
CA ASN A 291 -8.97 -16.85 -9.17
C ASN A 291 -9.49 -18.26 -9.42
N LEU A 292 -10.06 -18.92 -8.39
CA LEU A 292 -10.55 -20.31 -8.51
C LEU A 292 -12.02 -20.41 -8.89
N ARG A 293 -12.78 -19.32 -8.84
CA ARG A 293 -14.23 -19.33 -9.20
C ARG A 293 -14.53 -19.65 -10.68
N GLY A 294 -13.51 -19.77 -11.54
CA GLY A 294 -13.70 -19.93 -12.97
C GLY A 294 -13.67 -21.36 -13.51
N ASP A 295 -12.78 -22.24 -13.02
CA ASP A 295 -12.43 -23.44 -13.80
C ASP A 295 -12.61 -24.81 -13.13
N ARG A 296 -12.71 -24.91 -11.79
CA ARG A 296 -12.70 -26.23 -11.13
C ARG A 296 -13.80 -26.51 -10.09
N GLY A 297 -14.70 -25.58 -9.83
CA GLY A 297 -15.78 -25.78 -8.85
C GLY A 297 -15.31 -26.03 -7.40
N GLU A 298 -14.06 -25.72 -7.11
CA GLU A 298 -13.52 -25.79 -5.74
C GLU A 298 -13.92 -24.54 -4.98
N TYR A 299 -14.61 -24.71 -3.86
CA TYR A 299 -15.03 -23.63 -2.98
C TYR A 299 -14.42 -23.82 -1.62
N PHE A 300 -13.87 -22.77 -1.04
CA PHE A 300 -13.55 -22.78 0.38
C PHE A 300 -14.82 -22.90 1.20
N THR A 301 -14.77 -23.71 2.24
CA THR A 301 -15.85 -23.77 3.22
C THR A 301 -15.96 -22.40 3.89
N PRO A 302 -17.12 -21.72 3.83
CA PRO A 302 -17.30 -20.43 4.48
C PRO A 302 -16.94 -20.49 5.97
N ARG A 303 -16.24 -19.49 6.50
CA ARG A 303 -15.77 -19.46 7.90
C ARG A 303 -16.89 -19.69 8.91
N ASN A 304 -18.06 -19.10 8.70
CA ASN A 304 -19.22 -19.32 9.56
C ASN A 304 -19.64 -20.80 9.62
N VAL A 305 -19.45 -21.56 8.53
CA VAL A 305 -19.70 -23.02 8.52
C VAL A 305 -18.60 -23.75 9.27
N CYS A 306 -17.32 -23.37 9.10
CA CYS A 306 -16.21 -23.91 9.87
C CYS A 306 -16.41 -23.65 11.37
N ASP A 307 -16.73 -22.41 11.78
CA ASP A 307 -16.96 -22.03 13.16
C ASP A 307 -18.14 -22.79 13.75
N MET A 308 -19.23 -22.95 13.00
CA MET A 308 -20.39 -23.74 13.41
C MET A 308 -19.98 -25.20 13.61
N THR A 309 -19.22 -25.78 12.68
CA THR A 309 -18.75 -27.17 12.76
C THR A 309 -17.86 -27.40 13.98
N VAL A 310 -16.90 -26.49 14.21
CA VAL A 310 -16.01 -26.53 15.39
C VAL A 310 -16.83 -26.46 16.69
N ARG A 311 -17.79 -25.55 16.80
CA ARG A 311 -18.67 -25.42 17.96
C ARG A 311 -19.52 -26.66 18.21
N ILE A 312 -20.06 -27.30 17.15
CA ILE A 312 -20.78 -28.55 17.24
C ILE A 312 -19.85 -29.67 17.75
N ILE A 313 -18.66 -29.79 17.19
CA ILE A 313 -17.66 -30.78 17.64
C ILE A 313 -17.28 -30.52 19.09
N GLN A 314 -17.00 -29.27 19.47
CA GLN A 314 -16.71 -28.91 20.86
C GLN A 314 -17.83 -29.32 21.83
N SER A 315 -19.09 -29.04 21.44
CA SER A 315 -20.25 -29.41 22.28
C SER A 315 -20.47 -30.93 22.40
N MET A 316 -20.02 -31.71 21.41
CA MET A 316 -20.11 -33.17 21.42
C MET A 316 -18.98 -33.85 22.22
N PHE A 317 -17.88 -33.15 22.43
CA PHE A 317 -16.67 -33.67 23.09
C PHE A 317 -16.28 -32.79 24.27
N GLU A 318 -17.23 -32.47 25.15
CA GLU A 318 -17.04 -31.56 26.31
C GLU A 318 -15.89 -31.95 27.29
N GLU A 319 -15.27 -33.13 27.14
CA GLU A 319 -14.18 -33.59 28.02
C GLU A 319 -12.95 -34.15 27.27
N ALA A 320 -12.90 -34.14 25.95
CA ALA A 320 -11.74 -34.63 25.22
C ALA A 320 -10.78 -33.45 24.91
N GLU A 321 -9.55 -33.52 25.38
CA GLU A 321 -8.48 -32.59 25.01
C GLU A 321 -8.31 -32.58 23.49
N LEU A 322 -8.81 -31.51 22.83
CA LEU A 322 -8.73 -31.28 21.39
C LEU A 322 -7.30 -30.99 20.90
N THR A 323 -6.31 -31.02 21.78
CA THR A 323 -4.90 -30.79 21.47
C THR A 323 -4.30 -31.84 20.52
N ASP A 324 -4.85 -33.04 20.44
CA ASP A 324 -4.32 -34.12 19.60
C ASP A 324 -4.95 -34.22 18.20
N LEU A 325 -5.95 -33.39 17.90
CA LEU A 325 -6.64 -33.41 16.59
C LEU A 325 -6.11 -32.38 15.56
N CYS A 326 -5.18 -31.52 15.99
CA CYS A 326 -4.61 -30.46 15.16
C CYS A 326 -3.10 -30.54 14.98
N SER A 327 -2.47 -31.70 15.30
CA SER A 327 -1.05 -31.95 15.09
C SER A 327 -0.77 -32.62 13.74
#